data_93ec1a40db37d74fc85a7cbf5864706a
#
_entry.id   93ec1a40db37d74fc85a7cbf5864706a
#
_cell.length_a   1.000
_cell.length_b   1.000
_cell.length_c   1.000
_cell.angle_alpha   90.00
_cell.angle_beta   90.00
_cell.angle_gamma   90.00
#
_symmetry.space_group_name_H-M   'P 1'
#
loop_
_entity.id
_entity.type
_entity.pdbx_description
1 polymer ?
#
loop_
_entity_poly.entity_id
_entity_poly.type
_entity_poly.pdbx_seq_one_letter_code
_entity_poly.pdbx_strand_id
1 'polypeptide(L)'
;MRGTPLALTEIEMQLIPGFSPQSTGIMRSRYKYTGTDCDCRFCTQTTEKKKCCGSTGCVCLPERIMAGCVPYEELLRLFIKEIQLRTFATRIEKLLKESEANPTFFRNAEHCRRFQNLRKSGLFPFLNLSEAYAAAVFLLTSDAFLWKQSKDFINQSSIHFKDIRIHGVNLDGYAIFHTARDLYYGTDYIAISELSDPELINDKLLRLIINAFLIRRHGMVAIPA
;
A
#
# COMPACT_ATOMS: atom_id res chain seq x y z
N MET A 1 0.96 -30.30 -11.37
CA MET A 1 0.17 -30.60 -10.15
C MET A 1 0.22 -29.37 -9.27
N ARG A 2 -0.87 -28.65 -9.14
CA ARG A 2 -0.97 -27.52 -8.20
C ARG A 2 -1.19 -28.12 -6.83
N GLY A 3 -0.19 -28.00 -5.93
CA GLY A 3 -0.31 -28.44 -4.56
C GLY A 3 -1.48 -27.75 -3.89
N THR A 4 -2.43 -28.52 -3.40
CA THR A 4 -3.51 -28.03 -2.54
C THR A 4 -2.86 -27.37 -1.32
N PRO A 5 -3.21 -26.14 -0.94
CA PRO A 5 -2.73 -25.56 0.31
C PRO A 5 -3.11 -26.52 1.44
N LEU A 6 -2.16 -26.81 2.32
CA LEU A 6 -2.40 -27.58 3.55
C LEU A 6 -3.60 -26.93 4.26
N ALA A 7 -4.74 -27.57 4.22
CA ALA A 7 -5.89 -27.16 5.00
C ALA A 7 -5.54 -27.41 6.46
N LEU A 8 -5.44 -26.36 7.26
CA LEU A 8 -5.33 -26.47 8.70
C LEU A 8 -6.55 -27.21 9.23
N THR A 9 -6.33 -28.17 10.10
CA THR A 9 -7.43 -28.89 10.78
C THR A 9 -8.16 -27.92 11.72
N GLU A 10 -9.42 -28.23 12.09
CA GLU A 10 -10.17 -27.41 13.06
C GLU A 10 -9.40 -27.24 14.40
N ILE A 11 -8.65 -28.27 14.81
CA ILE A 11 -7.83 -28.23 16.03
C ILE A 11 -6.68 -27.24 15.86
N GLU A 12 -5.99 -27.24 14.73
CA GLU A 12 -4.89 -26.30 14.46
C GLU A 12 -5.42 -24.86 14.35
N MET A 13 -6.61 -24.65 13.79
CA MET A 13 -7.25 -23.34 13.76
C MET A 13 -7.60 -22.80 15.15
N GLN A 14 -7.98 -23.68 16.09
CA GLN A 14 -8.23 -23.30 17.48
C GLN A 14 -6.95 -22.92 18.24
N LEU A 15 -5.81 -23.48 17.85
CA LEU A 15 -4.50 -23.19 18.46
C LEU A 15 -3.91 -21.87 18.01
N ILE A 16 -4.40 -21.29 16.91
CA ILE A 16 -3.89 -20.03 16.34
C ILE A 16 -4.88 -18.89 16.67
N PRO A 17 -4.56 -18.02 17.65
CA PRO A 17 -5.47 -16.95 18.04
C PRO A 17 -5.84 -16.05 16.86
N GLY A 18 -7.13 -15.83 16.68
CA GLY A 18 -7.63 -14.88 15.68
C GLY A 18 -7.58 -15.35 14.22
N PHE A 19 -7.30 -16.60 13.94
CA PHE A 19 -7.47 -17.17 12.60
C PHE A 19 -8.94 -17.44 12.31
N SER A 20 -9.36 -17.10 11.11
CA SER A 20 -10.68 -17.48 10.58
C SER A 20 -10.56 -17.86 9.10
N PRO A 21 -11.18 -18.97 8.66
CA PRO A 21 -11.24 -19.31 7.25
C PRO A 21 -12.04 -18.24 6.51
N GLN A 22 -11.54 -17.83 5.35
CA GLN A 22 -12.31 -17.01 4.40
C GLN A 22 -12.94 -17.91 3.34
N SER A 23 -14.01 -17.44 2.70
CA SER A 23 -14.72 -18.15 1.65
C SER A 23 -13.83 -18.60 0.47
N THR A 24 -12.67 -17.98 0.33
CA THR A 24 -11.63 -18.31 -0.68
C THR A 24 -10.66 -19.40 -0.22
N GLY A 25 -10.80 -19.96 0.97
CA GLY A 25 -9.85 -20.90 1.59
C GLY A 25 -8.56 -20.24 2.09
N ILE A 26 -8.45 -18.91 2.04
CA ILE A 26 -7.32 -18.17 2.57
C ILE A 26 -7.54 -17.90 4.05
N MET A 27 -6.61 -18.35 4.89
CA MET A 27 -6.61 -18.08 6.32
C MET A 27 -5.94 -16.71 6.57
N ARG A 28 -6.63 -15.82 7.28
CA ARG A 28 -6.04 -14.56 7.76
C ARG A 28 -6.10 -14.49 9.26
N SER A 29 -4.98 -14.20 9.91
CA SER A 29 -4.95 -13.90 11.34
C SER A 29 -5.64 -12.56 11.59
N ARG A 30 -6.50 -12.51 12.61
CA ARG A 30 -7.02 -11.27 13.19
C ARG A 30 -6.07 -10.67 14.22
N TYR A 31 -5.01 -11.38 14.56
CA TYR A 31 -4.00 -10.90 15.48
C TYR A 31 -3.30 -9.68 14.91
N LYS A 32 -3.22 -8.62 15.69
CA LYS A 32 -2.50 -7.40 15.33
C LYS A 32 -1.12 -7.46 15.93
N TYR A 33 -0.14 -7.74 15.09
CA TYR A 33 1.26 -7.71 15.50
C TYR A 33 1.68 -6.32 15.95
N THR A 34 2.46 -6.25 17.02
CA THR A 34 3.07 -5.05 17.57
C THR A 34 4.59 -5.12 17.44
N GLY A 35 5.29 -3.99 17.64
CA GLY A 35 6.75 -3.98 17.59
C GLY A 35 7.40 -4.93 18.59
N THR A 36 6.74 -5.20 19.72
CA THR A 36 7.23 -6.16 20.72
C THR A 36 7.14 -7.60 20.25
N ASP A 37 6.13 -7.96 19.46
CA ASP A 37 5.99 -9.30 18.88
C ASP A 37 7.08 -9.59 17.84
N CYS A 38 7.63 -8.54 17.23
CA CYS A 38 8.61 -8.62 16.15
C CYS A 38 10.04 -8.24 16.61
N ASP A 39 10.33 -8.32 17.91
CA ASP A 39 11.63 -7.95 18.45
C ASP A 39 12.70 -8.97 18.03
N CYS A 40 13.63 -8.52 17.20
CA CYS A 40 14.72 -9.36 16.68
C CYS A 40 15.67 -9.87 17.76
N ARG A 41 15.64 -9.31 18.97
CA ARG A 41 16.44 -9.82 20.12
C ARG A 41 16.02 -11.23 20.53
N PHE A 42 14.77 -11.58 20.29
CA PHE A 42 14.22 -12.90 20.59
C PHE A 42 14.12 -13.80 19.35
N CYS A 43 14.64 -13.37 18.21
CA CYS A 43 14.58 -14.14 16.97
C CYS A 43 15.54 -15.34 17.04
N THR A 44 15.01 -16.55 16.94
CA THR A 44 15.77 -17.80 16.94
C THR A 44 16.63 -17.98 15.67
N GLN A 45 16.36 -17.22 14.63
CA GLN A 45 17.10 -17.23 13.37
C GLN A 45 18.28 -16.24 13.35
N THR A 46 18.45 -15.43 14.40
CA THR A 46 19.60 -14.53 14.53
C THR A 46 20.82 -15.34 14.96
N THR A 47 21.75 -15.55 14.03
CA THR A 47 23.11 -15.96 14.40
C THR A 47 23.93 -14.74 14.71
N GLU A 48 24.85 -14.79 15.66
CA GLU A 48 25.65 -13.67 16.18
C GLU A 48 26.36 -12.82 15.11
N LYS A 49 26.47 -13.31 13.88
CA LYS A 49 27.17 -12.68 12.74
C LYS A 49 26.27 -12.07 11.68
N LYS A 50 24.94 -12.30 11.69
CA LYS A 50 24.01 -11.75 10.70
C LYS A 50 22.94 -10.94 11.40
N LYS A 51 23.02 -9.61 11.27
CA LYS A 51 21.87 -8.73 11.58
C LYS A 51 20.74 -9.10 10.63
N CYS A 52 19.76 -9.82 11.15
CA CYS A 52 18.58 -10.24 10.38
C CYS A 52 17.71 -9.06 9.96
N CYS A 53 17.78 -7.94 10.66
CA CYS A 53 16.97 -6.76 10.40
C CYS A 53 17.28 -6.16 9.04
N GLY A 54 16.27 -6.08 8.17
CA GLY A 54 16.38 -5.48 6.85
C GLY A 54 16.74 -6.46 5.72
N SER A 55 16.88 -7.75 6.00
CA SER A 55 17.15 -8.71 4.93
C SER A 55 15.87 -9.33 4.36
N THR A 56 15.85 -9.51 3.05
CA THR A 56 14.79 -10.23 2.33
C THR A 56 14.64 -11.70 2.74
N GLY A 57 15.57 -12.21 3.57
CA GLY A 57 15.50 -13.55 4.15
C GLY A 57 14.93 -13.61 5.56
N CYS A 58 14.37 -12.52 6.07
CA CYS A 58 13.73 -12.51 7.37
C CYS A 58 12.42 -13.31 7.34
N VAL A 59 12.34 -14.40 8.10
CA VAL A 59 11.15 -15.26 8.19
C VAL A 59 9.95 -14.53 8.82
N CYS A 60 10.20 -13.52 9.65
CA CYS A 60 9.18 -12.70 10.30
C CYS A 60 8.89 -11.40 9.53
N LEU A 61 9.27 -11.31 8.25
CA LEU A 61 9.06 -10.10 7.47
C LEU A 61 7.57 -9.72 7.34
N PRO A 62 6.64 -10.65 7.08
CA PRO A 62 5.21 -10.33 7.01
C PRO A 62 4.67 -9.72 8.31
N GLU A 63 5.02 -10.31 9.45
CA GLU A 63 4.59 -9.83 10.77
C GLU A 63 5.17 -8.45 11.08
N ARG A 64 6.44 -8.22 10.73
CA ARG A 64 7.10 -6.92 10.88
C ARG A 64 6.45 -5.85 10.01
N ILE A 65 6.04 -6.18 8.80
CA ILE A 65 5.28 -5.28 7.95
C ILE A 65 3.93 -4.94 8.59
N MET A 66 3.19 -5.97 9.04
CA MET A 66 1.89 -5.80 9.70
C MET A 66 1.99 -4.98 11.00
N ALA A 67 3.09 -5.10 11.72
CA ALA A 67 3.39 -4.32 12.92
C ALA A 67 3.87 -2.88 12.62
N GLY A 68 4.06 -2.51 11.37
CA GLY A 68 4.61 -1.20 10.99
C GLY A 68 6.10 -1.02 11.35
N CYS A 69 6.84 -2.13 11.55
CA CYS A 69 8.24 -2.11 11.96
C CYS A 69 9.23 -2.10 10.80
N VAL A 70 8.73 -2.09 9.55
CA VAL A 70 9.56 -2.04 8.35
C VAL A 70 9.61 -0.62 7.83
N PRO A 71 10.80 0.00 7.70
CA PRO A 71 10.95 1.35 7.19
C PRO A 71 10.43 1.48 5.75
N TYR A 72 10.01 2.69 5.39
CA TYR A 72 9.49 3.02 4.06
C TYR A 72 10.46 2.62 2.93
N GLU A 73 11.75 2.93 3.10
CA GLU A 73 12.79 2.62 2.11
C GLU A 73 12.94 1.10 1.91
N GLU A 74 12.75 0.32 2.96
CA GLU A 74 12.79 -1.14 2.86
C GLU A 74 11.55 -1.68 2.13
N LEU A 75 10.36 -1.13 2.39
CA LEU A 75 9.14 -1.47 1.64
C LEU A 75 9.31 -1.16 0.14
N LEU A 76 9.92 -0.01 -0.20
CA LEU A 76 10.24 0.32 -1.58
C LEU A 76 11.23 -0.67 -2.22
N ARG A 77 12.31 -1.04 -1.50
CA ARG A 77 13.28 -2.03 -2.00
C ARG A 77 12.63 -3.40 -2.22
N LEU A 78 11.71 -3.82 -1.35
CA LEU A 78 10.94 -5.05 -1.53
C LEU A 78 10.03 -4.94 -2.76
N PHE A 79 9.36 -3.81 -2.94
CA PHE A 79 8.50 -3.56 -4.09
C PHE A 79 9.30 -3.61 -5.41
N ILE A 80 10.47 -2.93 -5.48
CA ILE A 80 11.34 -2.91 -6.67
C ILE A 80 11.75 -4.32 -7.10
N LYS A 81 12.07 -5.21 -6.15
CA LYS A 81 12.51 -6.59 -6.45
C LYS A 81 11.47 -7.43 -7.16
N GLU A 82 10.19 -7.10 -7.03
CA GLU A 82 9.10 -7.83 -7.66
C GLU A 82 8.72 -7.26 -9.02
N ILE A 83 9.24 -6.09 -9.39
CA ILE A 83 8.96 -5.44 -10.66
C ILE A 83 9.77 -6.12 -11.77
N GLN A 84 9.07 -6.67 -12.76
CA GLN A 84 9.70 -7.29 -13.92
C GLN A 84 10.20 -6.28 -14.95
N LEU A 85 9.52 -5.13 -15.09
CA LEU A 85 9.90 -4.09 -16.07
C LEU A 85 11.08 -3.27 -15.54
N ARG A 86 12.26 -3.52 -16.13
CA ARG A 86 13.53 -2.91 -15.68
C ARG A 86 13.52 -1.38 -15.73
N THR A 87 12.93 -0.77 -16.76
CA THR A 87 12.83 0.69 -16.88
C THR A 87 12.06 1.31 -15.72
N PHE A 88 10.95 0.68 -15.34
CA PHE A 88 10.14 1.11 -14.20
C PHE A 88 10.89 0.93 -12.88
N ALA A 89 11.53 -0.24 -12.66
CA ALA A 89 12.35 -0.49 -11.48
C ALA A 89 13.47 0.55 -11.32
N THR A 90 14.23 0.83 -12.38
CA THR A 90 15.31 1.83 -12.37
C THR A 90 14.79 3.23 -12.02
N ARG A 91 13.62 3.58 -12.52
CA ARG A 91 13.00 4.87 -12.21
C ARG A 91 12.61 4.99 -10.74
N ILE A 92 12.09 3.92 -10.14
CA ILE A 92 11.77 3.88 -8.70
C ILE A 92 13.05 3.90 -7.85
N GLU A 93 14.12 3.22 -8.29
CA GLU A 93 15.43 3.27 -7.61
C GLU A 93 15.99 4.70 -7.56
N LYS A 94 15.81 5.48 -8.63
CA LYS A 94 16.16 6.90 -8.63
C LYS A 94 15.36 7.68 -7.58
N LEU A 95 14.03 7.47 -7.55
CA LEU A 95 13.16 8.09 -6.55
C LEU A 95 13.51 7.70 -5.11
N LEU A 96 13.98 6.47 -4.89
CA LEU A 96 14.44 6.01 -3.58
C LEU A 96 15.66 6.81 -3.11
N LYS A 97 16.65 6.97 -3.96
CA LYS A 97 17.87 7.77 -3.66
C LYS A 97 17.53 9.24 -3.34
N GLU A 98 16.58 9.82 -4.06
CA GLU A 98 16.09 11.17 -3.79
C GLU A 98 15.29 11.26 -2.50
N SER A 99 14.60 10.18 -2.09
CA SER A 99 13.81 10.12 -0.86
C SER A 99 14.66 10.11 0.40
N GLU A 100 15.87 9.57 0.34
CA GLU A 100 16.82 9.59 1.46
C GLU A 100 17.17 11.03 1.86
N ALA A 101 17.15 11.97 0.90
CA ALA A 101 17.38 13.39 1.14
C ALA A 101 16.10 14.15 1.56
N ASN A 102 14.92 13.70 1.17
CA ASN A 102 13.65 14.42 1.42
C ASN A 102 12.45 13.46 1.39
N PRO A 103 12.17 12.73 2.48
CA PRO A 103 11.11 11.73 2.53
C PRO A 103 9.73 12.40 2.58
N THR A 104 9.12 12.64 1.41
CA THR A 104 7.73 13.11 1.33
C THR A 104 6.81 11.97 0.90
N PHE A 105 6.00 11.46 1.84
CA PHE A 105 5.00 10.44 1.52
C PHE A 105 3.76 11.05 0.85
N PHE A 106 3.31 12.19 1.32
CA PHE A 106 2.17 12.91 0.76
C PHE A 106 2.60 13.90 -0.33
N ARG A 107 1.72 14.20 -1.29
CA ARG A 107 1.98 15.18 -2.35
C ARG A 107 2.35 16.56 -1.79
N ASN A 108 1.65 16.97 -0.71
CA ASN A 108 1.86 18.23 0.01
C ASN A 108 1.13 18.19 1.37
N ALA A 109 1.28 19.24 2.18
CA ALA A 109 0.63 19.38 3.49
C ALA A 109 -0.91 19.31 3.41
N GLU A 110 -1.51 19.88 2.38
CA GLU A 110 -2.96 19.85 2.17
C GLU A 110 -3.48 18.42 1.88
N HIS A 111 -2.74 17.65 1.08
CA HIS A 111 -3.05 16.24 0.88
C HIS A 111 -2.99 15.46 2.20
N CYS A 112 -1.91 15.64 2.96
CA CYS A 112 -1.76 15.02 4.27
C CYS A 112 -2.93 15.38 5.17
N ARG A 113 -3.29 16.66 5.28
CA ARG A 113 -4.40 17.15 6.11
C ARG A 113 -5.74 16.53 5.68
N ARG A 114 -6.07 16.53 4.38
CA ARG A 114 -7.31 15.93 3.88
C ARG A 114 -7.40 14.46 4.23
N PHE A 115 -6.36 13.70 3.95
CA PHE A 115 -6.34 12.25 4.19
C PHE A 115 -6.41 11.92 5.69
N GLN A 116 -5.64 12.63 6.53
CA GLN A 116 -5.64 12.45 7.98
C GLN A 116 -6.98 12.84 8.62
N ASN A 117 -7.65 13.87 8.12
CA ASN A 117 -8.99 14.24 8.60
C ASN A 117 -10.02 13.14 8.33
N LEU A 118 -9.99 12.51 7.16
CA LEU A 118 -10.84 11.36 6.85
C LEU A 118 -10.55 10.19 7.80
N ARG A 119 -9.28 9.92 8.06
CA ARG A 119 -8.86 8.85 8.99
C ARG A 119 -9.34 9.12 10.42
N LYS A 120 -9.21 10.35 10.90
CA LYS A 120 -9.58 10.75 12.28
C LYS A 120 -11.08 10.88 12.49
N SER A 121 -11.84 11.21 11.45
CA SER A 121 -13.29 11.41 11.55
C SER A 121 -14.05 10.16 11.98
N GLY A 122 -13.46 8.96 11.83
CA GLY A 122 -14.15 7.69 12.05
C GLY A 122 -15.28 7.38 11.06
N LEU A 123 -15.59 8.34 10.18
CA LEU A 123 -16.64 8.19 9.16
C LEU A 123 -16.25 7.23 8.03
N PHE A 124 -14.97 6.89 7.94
CA PHE A 124 -14.42 6.05 6.88
C PHE A 124 -13.69 4.83 7.46
N PRO A 125 -14.40 3.89 8.12
CA PRO A 125 -13.79 2.71 8.74
C PRO A 125 -13.02 1.86 7.71
N PHE A 126 -13.45 1.85 6.45
CA PHE A 126 -12.81 1.10 5.36
C PHE A 126 -11.39 1.58 5.02
N LEU A 127 -10.98 2.79 5.41
CA LEU A 127 -9.58 3.20 5.31
C LEU A 127 -8.62 2.26 6.06
N ASN A 128 -9.09 1.64 7.13
CA ASN A 128 -8.29 0.70 7.94
C ASN A 128 -8.64 -0.77 7.66
N LEU A 129 -9.69 -1.05 6.88
CA LEU A 129 -10.19 -2.40 6.63
C LEU A 129 -9.94 -2.89 5.21
N SER A 130 -9.74 -1.97 4.26
CA SER A 130 -9.54 -2.29 2.85
C SER A 130 -8.39 -1.48 2.28
N GLU A 131 -7.32 -2.17 1.93
CA GLU A 131 -6.12 -1.60 1.30
C GLU A 131 -6.46 -0.96 -0.06
N ALA A 132 -7.38 -1.58 -0.82
CA ALA A 132 -7.85 -1.06 -2.10
C ALA A 132 -8.56 0.28 -1.94
N TYR A 133 -9.45 0.36 -0.96
CA TYR A 133 -10.17 1.58 -0.63
C TYR A 133 -9.21 2.67 -0.13
N ALA A 134 -8.30 2.33 0.78
CA ALA A 134 -7.34 3.26 1.34
C ALA A 134 -6.41 3.85 0.27
N ALA A 135 -5.89 3.02 -0.63
CA ALA A 135 -5.03 3.46 -1.75
C ALA A 135 -5.78 4.40 -2.71
N ALA A 136 -7.02 4.06 -3.05
CA ALA A 136 -7.83 4.90 -3.92
C ALA A 136 -8.15 6.26 -3.28
N VAL A 137 -8.58 6.29 -2.01
CA VAL A 137 -8.86 7.53 -1.29
C VAL A 137 -7.58 8.35 -1.11
N PHE A 138 -6.44 7.72 -0.86
CA PHE A 138 -5.14 8.40 -0.80
C PHE A 138 -4.87 9.17 -2.10
N LEU A 139 -5.05 8.55 -3.25
CA LEU A 139 -4.86 9.21 -4.54
C LEU A 139 -5.90 10.30 -4.79
N LEU A 140 -7.20 10.04 -4.59
CA LEU A 140 -8.25 11.01 -4.82
C LEU A 140 -8.12 12.26 -3.95
N THR A 141 -7.60 12.14 -2.73
CA THR A 141 -7.34 13.27 -1.83
C THR A 141 -6.10 14.07 -2.18
N SER A 142 -5.22 13.57 -3.07
CA SER A 142 -3.95 14.20 -3.41
C SER A 142 -4.08 15.45 -4.27
N ASP A 143 -5.16 15.55 -5.05
CA ASP A 143 -5.47 16.69 -5.88
C ASP A 143 -6.76 17.38 -5.38
N ALA A 144 -6.72 18.70 -5.20
CA ALA A 144 -7.83 19.45 -4.62
C ALA A 144 -9.06 19.48 -5.54
N PHE A 145 -8.83 19.63 -6.86
CA PHE A 145 -9.92 19.66 -7.83
C PHE A 145 -10.57 18.28 -7.95
N LEU A 146 -9.76 17.23 -8.09
CA LEU A 146 -10.23 15.87 -8.17
C LEU A 146 -10.97 15.45 -6.89
N TRP A 147 -10.46 15.84 -5.72
CA TRP A 147 -11.14 15.59 -4.44
C TRP A 147 -12.53 16.25 -4.40
N LYS A 148 -12.63 17.53 -4.85
CA LYS A 148 -13.91 18.24 -4.92
C LYS A 148 -14.93 17.49 -5.79
N GLN A 149 -14.48 16.89 -6.91
CA GLN A 149 -15.34 16.14 -7.81
C GLN A 149 -15.72 14.75 -7.30
N SER A 150 -14.90 14.14 -6.45
CA SER A 150 -15.06 12.75 -6.03
C SER A 150 -15.67 12.56 -4.64
N LYS A 151 -15.51 13.50 -3.73
CA LYS A 151 -15.87 13.34 -2.31
C LYS A 151 -17.31 12.91 -2.07
N ASP A 152 -18.26 13.42 -2.88
CA ASP A 152 -19.69 13.14 -2.73
C ASP A 152 -20.09 11.73 -3.25
N PHE A 153 -19.17 11.07 -3.97
CA PHE A 153 -19.29 9.71 -4.50
C PHE A 153 -18.49 8.68 -3.70
N ILE A 154 -17.90 9.11 -2.58
CA ILE A 154 -17.14 8.26 -1.65
C ILE A 154 -17.97 8.14 -0.38
N ASN A 155 -18.43 6.93 -0.08
CA ASN A 155 -19.14 6.65 1.16
C ASN A 155 -18.29 5.76 2.09
N GLN A 156 -18.85 5.37 3.23
CA GLN A 156 -18.14 4.62 4.28
C GLN A 156 -17.54 3.29 3.82
N SER A 157 -18.07 2.68 2.77
CA SER A 157 -17.72 1.32 2.35
C SER A 157 -17.40 1.17 0.87
N SER A 158 -17.66 2.19 0.04
CA SER A 158 -17.48 2.07 -1.40
C SER A 158 -17.15 3.41 -2.06
N ILE A 159 -16.59 3.33 -3.27
CA ILE A 159 -16.32 4.46 -4.15
C ILE A 159 -17.07 4.23 -5.46
N HIS A 160 -17.93 5.16 -5.80
CA HIS A 160 -18.75 5.10 -7.02
C HIS A 160 -18.03 5.77 -8.19
N PHE A 161 -16.95 5.17 -8.67
CA PHE A 161 -16.12 5.73 -9.74
C PHE A 161 -16.86 6.06 -11.02
N LYS A 162 -17.94 5.32 -11.33
CA LYS A 162 -18.75 5.54 -12.54
C LYS A 162 -19.49 6.87 -12.52
N ASP A 163 -19.77 7.40 -11.34
CA ASP A 163 -20.53 8.63 -11.14
C ASP A 163 -19.62 9.86 -11.01
N ILE A 164 -18.31 9.65 -10.79
CA ILE A 164 -17.33 10.73 -10.70
C ILE A 164 -17.04 11.28 -12.10
N ARG A 165 -17.31 12.57 -12.28
CA ARG A 165 -17.02 13.26 -13.54
C ARG A 165 -15.69 13.98 -13.42
N ILE A 166 -14.72 13.59 -14.25
CA ILE A 166 -13.37 14.16 -14.27
C ILE A 166 -13.19 15.25 -15.34
N HIS A 167 -14.30 15.83 -15.84
CA HIS A 167 -14.22 16.90 -16.82
C HIS A 167 -13.47 18.11 -16.23
N GLY A 168 -12.46 18.61 -16.96
CA GLY A 168 -11.65 19.75 -16.54
C GLY A 168 -10.44 19.40 -15.65
N VAL A 169 -10.18 18.12 -15.35
CA VAL A 169 -8.91 17.73 -14.72
C VAL A 169 -7.76 17.84 -15.72
N ASN A 170 -6.56 18.16 -15.22
CA ASN A 170 -5.34 18.13 -16.01
C ASN A 170 -4.82 16.68 -16.19
N LEU A 171 -3.72 16.50 -16.92
CA LEU A 171 -3.13 15.19 -17.18
C LEU A 171 -2.74 14.45 -15.89
N ASP A 172 -2.18 15.14 -14.91
CA ASP A 172 -1.86 14.57 -13.60
C ASP A 172 -3.12 14.05 -12.92
N GLY A 173 -4.19 14.85 -12.88
CA GLY A 173 -5.48 14.46 -12.29
C GLY A 173 -6.13 13.28 -13.02
N TYR A 174 -5.98 13.21 -14.33
CA TYR A 174 -6.43 12.08 -15.13
C TYR A 174 -5.69 10.79 -14.74
N ALA A 175 -4.36 10.85 -14.68
CA ALA A 175 -3.53 9.71 -14.27
C ALA A 175 -3.85 9.27 -12.83
N ILE A 176 -4.00 10.23 -11.90
CA ILE A 176 -4.39 9.96 -10.50
C ILE A 176 -5.74 9.23 -10.43
N PHE A 177 -6.75 9.73 -11.15
CA PHE A 177 -8.09 9.15 -11.15
C PHE A 177 -8.10 7.71 -11.66
N HIS A 178 -7.48 7.47 -12.81
CA HIS A 178 -7.45 6.14 -13.41
C HIS A 178 -6.62 5.15 -12.59
N THR A 179 -5.48 5.58 -12.06
CA THR A 179 -4.70 4.75 -11.13
C THR A 179 -5.51 4.44 -9.85
N ALA A 180 -6.23 5.42 -9.29
CA ALA A 180 -7.08 5.18 -8.12
C ALA A 180 -8.16 4.15 -8.40
N ARG A 181 -8.80 4.23 -9.58
CA ARG A 181 -9.81 3.27 -10.03
C ARG A 181 -9.22 1.87 -10.24
N ASP A 182 -8.05 1.78 -10.85
CA ASP A 182 -7.37 0.51 -11.08
C ASP A 182 -6.97 -0.17 -9.77
N LEU A 183 -6.42 0.57 -8.82
CA LEU A 183 -6.09 0.04 -7.49
C LEU A 183 -7.33 -0.40 -6.71
N TYR A 184 -8.46 0.28 -6.92
CA TYR A 184 -9.71 -0.06 -6.25
C TYR A 184 -10.34 -1.34 -6.82
N TYR A 185 -10.45 -1.46 -8.14
CA TYR A 185 -11.08 -2.59 -8.81
C TYR A 185 -10.14 -3.74 -9.15
N GLY A 186 -8.82 -3.51 -9.11
CA GLY A 186 -7.82 -4.48 -9.58
C GLY A 186 -7.78 -4.56 -11.11
N THR A 187 -7.98 -3.45 -11.79
CA THR A 187 -7.88 -3.31 -13.27
C THR A 187 -6.51 -2.71 -13.65
N ASP A 188 -6.21 -2.66 -14.93
CA ASP A 188 -4.94 -2.26 -15.52
C ASP A 188 -5.14 -1.24 -16.66
N TYR A 189 -6.02 -0.27 -16.46
CA TYR A 189 -6.31 0.76 -17.46
C TYR A 189 -5.06 1.61 -17.79
N ILE A 190 -4.26 1.92 -16.75
CA ILE A 190 -2.95 2.55 -16.93
C ILE A 190 -1.87 1.46 -16.95
N ALA A 191 -1.18 1.34 -18.08
CA ALA A 191 -0.12 0.36 -18.23
C ALA A 191 1.14 0.75 -17.43
N ILE A 192 1.90 -0.26 -16.95
CA ILE A 192 3.18 -0.02 -16.27
C ILE A 192 4.19 0.68 -17.19
N SER A 193 4.10 0.46 -18.50
CA SER A 193 4.92 1.18 -19.50
C SER A 193 4.64 2.69 -19.51
N GLU A 194 3.37 3.10 -19.35
CA GLU A 194 3.00 4.52 -19.25
C GLU A 194 3.51 5.12 -17.92
N LEU A 195 3.41 4.37 -16.81
CA LEU A 195 3.98 4.79 -15.53
C LEU A 195 5.51 4.92 -15.59
N SER A 196 6.18 4.19 -16.47
CA SER A 196 7.62 4.24 -16.62
C SER A 196 8.11 5.40 -17.52
N ASP A 197 7.20 6.04 -18.25
CA ASP A 197 7.52 7.16 -19.13
C ASP A 197 7.54 8.49 -18.36
N PRO A 198 8.70 9.18 -18.27
CA PRO A 198 8.82 10.44 -17.55
C PRO A 198 8.12 11.63 -18.26
N GLU A 199 7.82 11.52 -19.55
CA GLU A 199 7.07 12.56 -20.29
C GLU A 199 5.58 12.50 -19.97
N LEU A 200 5.04 11.31 -19.70
CA LEU A 200 3.65 11.12 -19.31
C LEU A 200 3.43 11.31 -17.80
N ILE A 201 4.31 10.73 -16.98
CA ILE A 201 4.20 10.71 -15.53
C ILE A 201 5.49 11.29 -14.93
N ASN A 202 5.45 12.53 -14.44
CA ASN A 202 6.61 13.14 -13.79
C ASN A 202 6.99 12.44 -12.47
N ASP A 203 8.22 12.67 -12.00
CA ASP A 203 8.76 11.96 -10.84
C ASP A 203 7.96 12.22 -9.54
N LYS A 204 7.37 13.42 -9.37
CA LYS A 204 6.52 13.73 -8.20
C LYS A 204 5.21 12.93 -8.23
N LEU A 205 4.60 12.83 -9.41
CA LEU A 205 3.39 12.05 -9.60
C LEU A 205 3.67 10.55 -9.47
N LEU A 206 4.77 10.08 -10.05
CA LEU A 206 5.18 8.68 -9.91
C LEU A 206 5.38 8.30 -8.43
N ARG A 207 6.07 9.13 -7.65
CA ARG A 207 6.24 8.89 -6.20
C ARG A 207 4.90 8.75 -5.49
N LEU A 208 3.95 9.63 -5.79
CA LEU A 208 2.60 9.56 -5.23
C LEU A 208 1.91 8.24 -5.58
N ILE A 209 1.99 7.80 -6.83
CA ILE A 209 1.41 6.54 -7.32
C ILE A 209 2.07 5.34 -6.63
N ILE A 210 3.40 5.33 -6.50
CA ILE A 210 4.12 4.27 -5.80
C ILE A 210 3.70 4.17 -4.32
N ASN A 211 3.49 5.32 -3.66
CA ASN A 211 3.00 5.32 -2.28
C ASN A 211 1.59 4.72 -2.18
N ALA A 212 0.73 4.96 -3.17
CA ALA A 212 -0.57 4.31 -3.25
C ALA A 212 -0.45 2.79 -3.49
N PHE A 213 0.51 2.33 -4.31
CA PHE A 213 0.80 0.89 -4.46
C PHE A 213 1.25 0.25 -3.15
N LEU A 214 2.09 0.93 -2.37
CA LEU A 214 2.50 0.43 -1.06
C LEU A 214 1.30 0.33 -0.09
N ILE A 215 0.41 1.34 -0.09
CA ILE A 215 -0.84 1.27 0.69
C ILE A 215 -1.72 0.12 0.21
N ARG A 216 -1.88 -0.06 -1.11
CA ARG A 216 -2.68 -1.15 -1.70
C ARG A 216 -2.16 -2.52 -1.29
N ARG A 217 -0.85 -2.65 -1.11
CA ARG A 217 -0.17 -3.90 -0.78
C ARG A 217 -0.10 -4.19 0.71
N HIS A 218 0.20 -3.16 1.50
CA HIS A 218 0.54 -3.32 2.92
C HIS A 218 -0.47 -2.63 3.86
N GLY A 219 -1.44 -1.93 3.33
CA GLY A 219 -2.41 -1.17 4.12
C GLY A 219 -1.83 0.12 4.70
N MET A 220 -2.49 0.62 5.72
CA MET A 220 -2.17 1.90 6.36
C MET A 220 -0.81 1.91 7.09
N VAL A 221 -0.24 0.75 7.35
CA VAL A 221 1.10 0.61 7.96
C VAL A 221 2.23 1.04 7.02
N ALA A 222 1.96 1.14 5.70
CA ALA A 222 2.91 1.69 4.73
C ALA A 222 3.14 3.20 4.89
N ILE A 223 2.21 3.91 5.55
CA ILE A 223 2.31 5.36 5.76
C ILE A 223 3.23 5.62 6.94
N PRO A 224 4.33 6.36 6.76
CA PRO A 224 5.23 6.74 7.86
C PRO A 224 4.47 7.47 8.98
N ALA A 225 4.88 7.24 10.22
CA ALA A 225 4.30 7.86 11.41
C ALA A 225 4.56 9.36 11.47
#